data_28ebcbd5131a04ecc64b226995de8e67
#
_entry.id   28ebcbd5131a04ecc64b226995de8e67
#
_cell.length_a   1.000
_cell.length_b   1.000
_cell.length_c   1.000
_cell.angle_alpha   90.00
_cell.angle_beta   90.00
_cell.angle_gamma   90.00
#
_symmetry.space_group_name_H-M   'P 1'
#
loop_
_entity.id
_entity.type
_entity.pdbx_description
1 polymer ?
#
loop_
_entity_poly.entity_id
_entity_poly.type
_entity_poly.pdbx_seq_one_letter_code
_entity_poly.pdbx_strand_id
1 'polypeptide(L)'
;MEGSDNGDVEYDEYAEYRDYGVSDGCRRVLLQWVVLPSWFVLGALVVSFALVRAYDVSIPPEYRYLPFLVSIVVFGLPHGAVDHLVPARLRDESPDLRSVSYVMFVYTVFVVVYAGVWFVAPAFAFAFFIALTLYHWGQGDLHASLALLRTGVDSRAGRAATLLARGSLPMLAPLVFFPSEYREVAEAVISVTDVFGSSGVSAVAFAFEPTFRLAVAVFLAVACVATVYFSRSSFEAGELLLLGVYFASVPPILAIGFYFCFWHSTRHIARLLALDPVASERIESGDASGAFFRFV
;
A
#
# COMPACT_ATOMS: atom_id res chain seq x y z
N MET A 1 -35.25 48.08 -1.84
CA MET A 1 -35.41 46.62 -1.73
C MET A 1 -34.24 46.02 -2.47
N GLU A 2 -33.10 45.95 -1.79
CA GLU A 2 -31.90 45.29 -2.30
C GLU A 2 -31.93 43.82 -1.81
N GLY A 3 -32.10 42.92 -2.74
CA GLY A 3 -31.97 41.50 -2.48
C GLY A 3 -30.50 41.14 -2.34
N SER A 4 -30.07 40.78 -1.15
CA SER A 4 -28.77 40.19 -0.93
C SER A 4 -28.77 38.76 -1.53
N ASP A 5 -28.15 38.65 -2.67
CA ASP A 5 -27.78 37.36 -3.24
C ASP A 5 -26.63 36.76 -2.37
N ASN A 6 -27.02 36.02 -1.35
CA ASN A 6 -26.10 35.14 -0.65
C ASN A 6 -25.85 33.91 -1.55
N GLY A 7 -25.00 34.10 -2.55
CA GLY A 7 -24.41 32.99 -3.23
C GLY A 7 -23.60 32.16 -2.22
N ASP A 8 -24.20 31.06 -1.76
CA ASP A 8 -23.49 30.00 -1.04
C ASP A 8 -22.35 29.55 -1.93
N VAL A 9 -21.16 30.08 -1.67
CA VAL A 9 -19.92 29.52 -2.22
C VAL A 9 -19.77 28.17 -1.52
N GLU A 10 -20.36 27.14 -2.12
CA GLU A 10 -20.08 25.76 -1.79
C GLU A 10 -18.57 25.58 -2.05
N TYR A 11 -17.79 25.74 -0.99
CA TYR A 11 -16.37 25.43 -1.03
C TYR A 11 -16.26 23.96 -1.46
N ASP A 12 -15.92 23.74 -2.73
CA ASP A 12 -15.58 22.43 -3.24
C ASP A 12 -14.27 22.00 -2.53
N GLU A 13 -14.43 21.47 -1.31
CA GLU A 13 -13.35 20.88 -0.48
C GLU A 13 -12.53 19.84 -1.28
N TYR A 14 -13.03 19.45 -2.46
CA TYR A 14 -12.43 18.48 -3.36
C TYR A 14 -11.75 19.12 -4.58
N ALA A 15 -11.92 20.40 -4.83
CA ALA A 15 -11.23 21.09 -5.94
C ALA A 15 -9.70 21.04 -5.73
N GLU A 16 -9.26 21.15 -4.48
CA GLU A 16 -7.86 21.04 -4.08
C GLU A 16 -7.26 19.63 -4.33
N TYR A 17 -8.10 18.60 -4.45
CA TYR A 17 -7.70 17.22 -4.72
C TYR A 17 -7.85 16.78 -6.18
N ARG A 18 -8.46 17.59 -7.04
CA ARG A 18 -8.65 17.25 -8.46
C ARG A 18 -7.38 17.38 -9.27
N ASP A 19 -6.53 18.31 -8.91
CA ASP A 19 -5.25 18.50 -9.59
C ASP A 19 -4.13 18.48 -8.55
N TYR A 20 -3.43 17.34 -8.48
CA TYR A 20 -2.22 17.23 -7.66
C TYR A 20 -1.07 18.13 -8.16
N GLY A 21 -1.32 19.00 -9.14
CA GLY A 21 -0.31 19.87 -9.72
C GLY A 21 0.82 19.13 -10.47
N VAL A 22 0.64 17.83 -10.70
CA VAL A 22 1.64 17.03 -11.41
C VAL A 22 1.59 17.35 -12.90
N SER A 23 2.69 17.84 -13.42
CA SER A 23 2.81 18.16 -14.85
C SER A 23 2.64 16.93 -15.74
N ASP A 24 2.17 17.13 -16.95
CA ASP A 24 2.01 16.05 -17.95
C ASP A 24 3.35 15.45 -18.36
N GLY A 25 4.44 16.24 -18.34
CA GLY A 25 5.80 15.78 -18.62
C GLY A 25 6.28 14.79 -17.57
N CYS A 26 6.32 15.21 -16.31
CA CYS A 26 6.71 14.38 -15.18
C CYS A 26 5.86 13.10 -15.10
N ARG A 27 4.54 13.24 -15.18
CA ARG A 27 3.61 12.10 -15.15
C ARG A 27 3.94 11.07 -16.24
N ARG A 28 4.19 11.51 -17.46
CA ARG A 28 4.51 10.61 -18.59
C ARG A 28 5.78 9.82 -18.33
N VAL A 29 6.83 10.46 -17.82
CA VAL A 29 8.08 9.80 -17.44
C VAL A 29 7.83 8.77 -16.32
N LEU A 30 7.11 9.14 -15.27
CA LEU A 30 6.81 8.23 -14.16
C LEU A 30 5.91 7.06 -14.56
N LEU A 31 4.96 7.26 -15.48
CA LEU A 31 4.19 6.16 -16.06
C LEU A 31 5.10 5.15 -16.77
N GLN A 32 6.06 5.62 -17.57
CA GLN A 32 6.96 4.75 -18.31
C GLN A 32 7.99 4.03 -17.44
N TRP A 33 8.51 4.71 -16.41
CA TRP A 33 9.61 4.17 -15.60
C TRP A 33 9.19 3.50 -14.30
N VAL A 34 7.97 3.70 -13.84
CA VAL A 34 7.47 3.13 -12.59
C VAL A 34 6.21 2.30 -12.82
N VAL A 35 5.16 2.88 -13.40
CA VAL A 35 3.87 2.21 -13.49
C VAL A 35 3.89 1.03 -14.46
N LEU A 36 4.35 1.24 -15.69
CA LEU A 36 4.43 0.15 -16.69
C LEU A 36 5.38 -0.97 -16.27
N PRO A 37 6.60 -0.71 -15.75
CA PRO A 37 7.44 -1.78 -15.21
C PRO A 37 6.80 -2.55 -14.05
N SER A 38 6.07 -1.88 -13.15
CA SER A 38 5.37 -2.58 -12.06
C SER A 38 4.30 -3.53 -12.60
N TRP A 39 3.54 -3.16 -13.62
CA TRP A 39 2.59 -4.06 -14.28
C TRP A 39 3.28 -5.25 -14.93
N PHE A 40 4.38 -4.98 -15.65
CA PHE A 40 5.14 -6.04 -16.30
C PHE A 40 5.71 -7.04 -15.30
N VAL A 41 6.32 -6.57 -14.21
CA VAL A 41 6.91 -7.43 -13.17
C VAL A 41 5.84 -8.30 -12.50
N LEU A 42 4.71 -7.70 -12.06
CA LEU A 42 3.65 -8.48 -11.45
C LEU A 42 3.02 -9.47 -12.43
N GLY A 43 2.79 -9.07 -13.67
CA GLY A 43 2.31 -9.97 -14.72
C GLY A 43 3.26 -11.13 -15.02
N ALA A 44 4.57 -10.85 -15.10
CA ALA A 44 5.59 -11.88 -15.27
C ALA A 44 5.64 -12.85 -14.09
N LEU A 45 5.49 -12.36 -12.86
CA LEU A 45 5.39 -13.20 -11.67
C LEU A 45 4.15 -14.10 -11.70
N VAL A 46 2.99 -13.59 -12.12
CA VAL A 46 1.77 -14.40 -12.30
C VAL A 46 2.04 -15.56 -13.26
N VAL A 47 2.63 -15.27 -14.41
CA VAL A 47 2.97 -16.31 -15.41
C VAL A 47 4.00 -17.30 -14.83
N SER A 48 5.04 -16.79 -14.17
CA SER A 48 6.09 -17.65 -13.58
C SER A 48 5.52 -18.59 -12.53
N PHE A 49 4.66 -18.13 -11.64
CA PHE A 49 4.03 -18.96 -10.60
C PHE A 49 2.96 -19.90 -11.16
N ALA A 50 2.29 -19.53 -12.24
CA ALA A 50 1.44 -20.45 -12.97
C ALA A 50 2.25 -21.64 -13.56
N LEU A 51 3.44 -21.35 -14.12
CA LEU A 51 4.36 -22.39 -14.60
C LEU A 51 4.93 -23.24 -13.46
N VAL A 52 5.40 -22.62 -12.37
CA VAL A 52 5.86 -23.33 -11.17
C VAL A 52 4.82 -24.34 -10.70
N ARG A 53 3.55 -23.94 -10.69
CA ARG A 53 2.42 -24.78 -10.29
C ARG A 53 2.10 -25.87 -11.32
N ALA A 54 2.15 -25.53 -12.62
CA ALA A 54 1.87 -26.48 -13.70
C ALA A 54 2.92 -27.60 -13.80
N TYR A 55 4.17 -27.29 -13.46
CA TYR A 55 5.29 -28.27 -13.47
C TYR A 55 5.58 -28.86 -12.09
N ASP A 56 4.73 -28.61 -11.08
CA ASP A 56 4.88 -29.09 -9.71
C ASP A 56 6.27 -28.81 -9.10
N VAL A 57 6.82 -27.63 -9.40
CA VAL A 57 8.12 -27.20 -8.88
C VAL A 57 7.96 -26.69 -7.47
N SER A 58 8.64 -27.31 -6.50
CA SER A 58 8.67 -26.83 -5.12
C SER A 58 9.72 -25.74 -4.94
N ILE A 59 9.32 -24.61 -4.33
CA ILE A 59 10.26 -23.57 -3.94
C ILE A 59 10.74 -23.87 -2.52
N PRO A 60 12.06 -24.07 -2.30
CA PRO A 60 12.60 -24.31 -0.97
C PRO A 60 12.21 -23.15 0.00
N PRO A 61 11.88 -23.49 1.28
CA PRO A 61 11.40 -22.51 2.25
C PRO A 61 12.35 -21.31 2.45
N GLU A 62 13.66 -21.53 2.41
CA GLU A 62 14.69 -20.50 2.55
C GLU A 62 14.61 -19.39 1.49
N TYR A 63 14.17 -19.71 0.27
CA TYR A 63 14.01 -18.72 -0.80
C TYR A 63 12.67 -17.98 -0.74
N ARG A 64 11.67 -18.52 -0.03
CA ARG A 64 10.34 -17.89 0.05
C ARG A 64 10.37 -16.57 0.80
N TYR A 65 11.26 -16.42 1.79
CA TYR A 65 11.39 -15.22 2.60
C TYR A 65 12.33 -14.17 2.01
N LEU A 66 13.16 -14.53 1.02
CA LEU A 66 14.18 -13.62 0.48
C LEU A 66 13.60 -12.32 -0.11
N PRO A 67 12.57 -12.34 -0.98
CA PRO A 67 11.97 -11.08 -1.48
C PRO A 67 11.38 -10.23 -0.36
N PHE A 68 10.80 -10.84 0.66
CA PHE A 68 10.27 -10.14 1.82
C PHE A 68 11.38 -9.46 2.63
N LEU A 69 12.49 -10.15 2.91
CA LEU A 69 13.64 -9.57 3.61
C LEU A 69 14.26 -8.42 2.81
N VAL A 70 14.45 -8.62 1.49
CA VAL A 70 14.93 -7.56 0.60
C VAL A 70 13.98 -6.36 0.62
N SER A 71 12.66 -6.61 0.62
CA SER A 71 11.66 -5.54 0.67
C SER A 71 11.77 -4.69 1.93
N ILE A 72 12.00 -5.30 3.09
CA ILE A 72 12.17 -4.58 4.36
C ILE A 72 13.46 -3.76 4.35
N VAL A 73 14.59 -4.38 4.00
CA VAL A 73 15.92 -3.76 4.14
C VAL A 73 16.16 -2.70 3.07
N VAL A 74 15.83 -2.99 1.82
CA VAL A 74 16.17 -2.12 0.68
C VAL A 74 15.12 -1.05 0.44
N PHE A 75 13.85 -1.36 0.68
CA PHE A 75 12.73 -0.45 0.39
C PHE A 75 12.03 0.06 1.65
N GLY A 76 11.84 -0.79 2.66
CA GLY A 76 11.11 -0.45 3.87
C GLY A 76 11.87 0.55 4.74
N LEU A 77 13.14 0.32 5.01
CA LEU A 77 13.95 1.24 5.81
C LEU A 77 14.11 2.63 5.16
N PRO A 78 14.46 2.76 3.87
CA PRO A 78 14.50 4.06 3.21
C PRO A 78 13.13 4.73 3.12
N HIS A 79 12.05 3.97 2.88
CA HIS A 79 10.69 4.48 2.80
C HIS A 79 10.26 5.19 4.10
N GLY A 80 10.46 4.53 5.26
CA GLY A 80 10.17 5.14 6.56
C GLY A 80 11.17 6.22 6.99
N ALA A 81 12.43 6.11 6.52
CA ALA A 81 13.47 7.09 6.88
C ALA A 81 13.25 8.48 6.29
N VAL A 82 12.47 8.61 5.22
CA VAL A 82 12.21 9.90 4.54
C VAL A 82 10.95 10.59 5.06
N ASP A 83 10.04 9.86 5.69
CA ASP A 83 8.75 10.40 6.13
C ASP A 83 8.88 11.61 7.06
N HIS A 84 9.92 11.66 7.90
CA HIS A 84 10.17 12.79 8.79
C HIS A 84 10.62 14.07 8.07
N LEU A 85 11.11 13.96 6.83
CA LEU A 85 11.53 15.10 6.00
C LEU A 85 10.36 15.68 5.19
N VAL A 86 9.36 14.87 4.88
CA VAL A 86 8.24 15.25 3.99
C VAL A 86 7.50 16.50 4.47
N PRO A 87 7.13 16.65 5.77
CA PRO A 87 6.41 17.85 6.22
C PRO A 87 7.20 19.14 6.07
N ALA A 88 8.53 19.11 6.28
CA ALA A 88 9.37 20.30 6.13
C ALA A 88 9.53 20.65 4.64
N ARG A 89 9.74 19.67 3.79
CA ARG A 89 9.91 19.87 2.34
C ARG A 89 8.66 20.35 1.63
N LEU A 90 7.49 19.84 2.03
CA LEU A 90 6.22 20.34 1.50
C LEU A 90 5.93 21.79 1.88
N ARG A 91 6.59 22.33 2.92
CA ARG A 91 6.54 23.74 3.32
C ARG A 91 7.72 24.55 2.81
N ASP A 92 8.58 23.96 1.99
CA ASP A 92 9.84 24.56 1.52
C ASP A 92 10.76 25.01 2.65
N GLU A 93 10.72 24.29 3.78
CA GLU A 93 11.52 24.54 4.97
C GLU A 93 12.64 23.50 5.07
N SER A 94 13.80 23.90 5.62
CA SER A 94 14.82 22.93 6.00
C SER A 94 14.41 22.20 7.29
N PRO A 95 14.51 20.85 7.34
CA PRO A 95 14.21 20.12 8.55
C PRO A 95 15.18 20.50 9.67
N ASP A 96 14.65 21.01 10.77
CA ASP A 96 15.45 21.31 11.96
C ASP A 96 15.54 20.10 12.90
N LEU A 97 16.58 20.06 13.72
CA LEU A 97 16.80 18.96 14.67
C LEU A 97 15.66 18.79 15.66
N ARG A 98 14.94 19.85 16.00
CA ARG A 98 13.82 19.81 16.93
C ARG A 98 12.62 19.09 16.30
N SER A 99 12.28 19.42 15.05
CA SER A 99 11.21 18.76 14.30
C SER A 99 11.50 17.27 14.12
N VAL A 100 12.73 16.94 13.68
CA VAL A 100 13.18 15.54 13.52
C VAL A 100 13.11 14.79 14.84
N SER A 101 13.64 15.37 15.94
CA SER A 101 13.62 14.73 17.27
C SER A 101 12.20 14.49 17.78
N TYR A 102 11.28 15.42 17.50
CA TYR A 102 9.88 15.26 17.89
C TYR A 102 9.22 14.08 17.14
N VAL A 103 9.42 13.98 15.83
CA VAL A 103 8.88 12.86 15.04
C VAL A 103 9.48 11.53 15.50
N MET A 104 10.79 11.48 15.71
CA MET A 104 11.47 10.29 16.23
C MET A 104 10.98 9.88 17.60
N PHE A 105 10.75 10.84 18.51
CA PHE A 105 10.18 10.57 19.82
C PHE A 105 8.78 9.97 19.70
N VAL A 106 7.90 10.57 18.90
CA VAL A 106 6.54 10.07 18.68
C VAL A 106 6.57 8.65 18.11
N TYR A 107 7.38 8.39 17.10
CA TYR A 107 7.54 7.04 16.53
C TYR A 107 8.05 6.04 17.56
N THR A 108 9.05 6.42 18.35
CA THR A 108 9.58 5.55 19.40
C THR A 108 8.51 5.18 20.43
N VAL A 109 7.70 6.16 20.86
CA VAL A 109 6.60 5.90 21.79
C VAL A 109 5.58 4.92 21.17
N PHE A 110 5.17 5.14 19.93
CA PHE A 110 4.24 4.23 19.24
C PHE A 110 4.82 2.82 19.09
N VAL A 111 6.09 2.70 18.70
CA VAL A 111 6.76 1.40 18.57
C VAL A 111 6.82 0.68 19.91
N VAL A 112 7.20 1.35 20.99
CA VAL A 112 7.29 0.75 22.33
C VAL A 112 5.91 0.31 22.83
N VAL A 113 4.90 1.18 22.68
CA VAL A 113 3.52 0.85 23.10
C VAL A 113 3.01 -0.34 22.29
N TYR A 114 3.19 -0.30 20.97
CA TYR A 114 2.70 -1.37 20.12
C TYR A 114 3.44 -2.69 20.33
N ALA A 115 4.76 -2.65 20.56
CA ALA A 115 5.51 -3.83 20.99
C ALA A 115 4.97 -4.40 22.31
N GLY A 116 4.63 -3.53 23.27
CA GLY A 116 3.96 -3.97 24.51
C GLY A 116 2.63 -4.70 24.24
N VAL A 117 1.81 -4.20 23.31
CA VAL A 117 0.56 -4.87 22.92
C VAL A 117 0.80 -6.26 22.34
N TRP A 118 1.87 -6.46 21.55
CA TRP A 118 2.25 -7.77 21.02
C TRP A 118 2.52 -8.80 22.11
N PHE A 119 3.10 -8.39 23.25
CA PHE A 119 3.36 -9.31 24.36
C PHE A 119 2.13 -9.57 25.26
N VAL A 120 1.21 -8.61 25.35
CA VAL A 120 0.03 -8.72 26.22
C VAL A 120 -1.18 -9.33 25.50
N ALA A 121 -1.36 -9.00 24.21
CA ALA A 121 -2.52 -9.38 23.41
C ALA A 121 -2.11 -9.67 21.95
N PRO A 122 -1.32 -10.73 21.69
CA PRO A 122 -0.72 -10.98 20.36
C PRO A 122 -1.74 -11.17 19.24
N ALA A 123 -2.88 -11.82 19.50
CA ALA A 123 -3.95 -11.96 18.51
C ALA A 123 -4.56 -10.60 18.11
N PHE A 124 -4.81 -9.74 19.08
CA PHE A 124 -5.28 -8.38 18.81
C PHE A 124 -4.22 -7.55 18.07
N ALA A 125 -2.96 -7.63 18.50
CA ALA A 125 -1.84 -6.96 17.82
C ALA A 125 -1.74 -7.40 16.36
N PHE A 126 -1.84 -8.70 16.09
CA PHE A 126 -1.85 -9.22 14.71
C PHE A 126 -3.03 -8.71 13.88
N ALA A 127 -4.25 -8.75 14.41
CA ALA A 127 -5.43 -8.23 13.72
C ALA A 127 -5.32 -6.73 13.46
N PHE A 128 -4.81 -5.96 14.43
CA PHE A 128 -4.55 -4.53 14.28
C PHE A 128 -3.45 -4.25 13.23
N PHE A 129 -2.39 -5.07 13.19
CA PHE A 129 -1.37 -4.99 12.15
C PHE A 129 -1.96 -5.16 10.75
N ILE A 130 -2.81 -6.16 10.56
CA ILE A 130 -3.50 -6.38 9.27
C ILE A 130 -4.36 -5.17 8.90
N ALA A 131 -5.16 -4.65 9.85
CA ALA A 131 -6.02 -3.49 9.62
C ALA A 131 -5.21 -2.22 9.31
N LEU A 132 -4.13 -1.96 10.05
CA LEU A 132 -3.25 -0.82 9.84
C LEU A 132 -2.53 -0.90 8.49
N THR A 133 -2.03 -2.06 8.12
CA THR A 133 -1.35 -2.30 6.84
C THR A 133 -2.33 -2.15 5.67
N LEU A 134 -3.54 -2.69 5.81
CA LEU A 134 -4.62 -2.50 4.83
C LEU A 134 -4.91 -1.02 4.60
N TYR A 135 -5.08 -0.26 5.68
CA TYR A 135 -5.32 1.19 5.59
C TYR A 135 -4.14 1.92 4.94
N HIS A 136 -2.92 1.68 5.42
CA HIS A 136 -1.71 2.33 4.94
C HIS A 136 -1.45 2.06 3.45
N TRP A 137 -1.52 0.79 3.02
CA TRP A 137 -1.30 0.42 1.63
C TRP A 137 -2.43 0.89 0.72
N GLY A 138 -3.67 0.78 1.20
CA GLY A 138 -4.83 1.29 0.47
C GLY A 138 -4.76 2.81 0.26
N GLN A 139 -4.37 3.57 1.28
CA GLN A 139 -4.19 5.01 1.20
C GLN A 139 -3.02 5.37 0.25
N GLY A 140 -1.88 4.70 0.38
CA GLY A 140 -0.72 4.91 -0.48
C GLY A 140 -1.04 4.68 -1.95
N ASP A 141 -1.70 3.58 -2.27
CA ASP A 141 -2.09 3.22 -3.64
C ASP A 141 -3.18 4.14 -4.20
N LEU A 142 -4.19 4.52 -3.38
CA LEU A 142 -5.20 5.50 -3.77
C LEU A 142 -4.56 6.80 -4.22
N HIS A 143 -3.69 7.38 -3.40
CA HIS A 143 -3.05 8.65 -3.71
C HIS A 143 -2.06 8.55 -4.89
N ALA A 144 -1.38 7.42 -5.05
CA ALA A 144 -0.55 7.17 -6.23
C ALA A 144 -1.39 7.07 -7.51
N SER A 145 -2.55 6.41 -7.46
CA SER A 145 -3.48 6.31 -8.59
C SER A 145 -4.06 7.68 -8.97
N LEU A 146 -4.44 8.49 -8.00
CA LEU A 146 -4.93 9.84 -8.24
C LEU A 146 -3.86 10.73 -8.89
N ALA A 147 -2.64 10.71 -8.38
CA ALA A 147 -1.55 11.56 -8.87
C ALA A 147 -0.99 11.09 -10.22
N LEU A 148 -0.75 9.78 -10.39
CA LEU A 148 -0.05 9.24 -11.56
C LEU A 148 -1.00 8.79 -12.68
N LEU A 149 -2.16 8.20 -12.34
CA LEU A 149 -3.11 7.65 -13.31
C LEU A 149 -4.28 8.59 -13.59
N ARG A 150 -4.48 9.63 -12.77
CA ARG A 150 -5.63 10.55 -12.85
C ARG A 150 -6.96 9.77 -12.89
N THR A 151 -7.06 8.73 -12.07
CA THR A 151 -8.31 8.01 -11.90
C THR A 151 -9.32 8.94 -11.24
N GLY A 152 -10.39 9.27 -11.94
CA GLY A 152 -11.38 10.28 -11.53
C GLY A 152 -12.25 9.81 -10.36
N VAL A 153 -11.65 9.54 -9.20
CA VAL A 153 -12.36 9.14 -7.98
C VAL A 153 -12.65 10.39 -7.15
N ASP A 154 -13.71 11.11 -7.52
CA ASP A 154 -14.05 12.41 -6.93
C ASP A 154 -14.90 12.29 -5.66
N SER A 155 -15.64 11.20 -5.45
CA SER A 155 -16.52 11.04 -4.30
C SER A 155 -15.84 10.41 -3.08
N ARG A 156 -16.29 10.77 -1.86
CA ARG A 156 -15.84 10.12 -0.61
C ARG A 156 -16.06 8.60 -0.64
N ALA A 157 -17.20 8.16 -1.16
CA ALA A 157 -17.51 6.74 -1.29
C ALA A 157 -16.57 6.02 -2.26
N GLY A 158 -16.23 6.66 -3.40
CA GLY A 158 -15.27 6.13 -4.35
C GLY A 158 -13.87 6.01 -3.75
N ARG A 159 -13.39 7.03 -3.03
CA ARG A 159 -12.09 7.00 -2.34
C ARG A 159 -12.05 5.90 -1.28
N ALA A 160 -13.09 5.78 -0.47
CA ALA A 160 -13.20 4.71 0.53
C ALA A 160 -13.20 3.31 -0.13
N ALA A 161 -13.96 3.12 -1.21
CA ALA A 161 -13.99 1.88 -1.97
C ALA A 161 -12.60 1.54 -2.54
N THR A 162 -11.90 2.51 -3.16
CA THR A 162 -10.56 2.33 -3.71
C THR A 162 -9.54 2.00 -2.63
N LEU A 163 -9.56 2.72 -1.50
CA LEU A 163 -8.69 2.43 -0.36
C LEU A 163 -8.92 0.99 0.14
N LEU A 164 -10.18 0.61 0.35
CA LEU A 164 -10.53 -0.71 0.83
C LEU A 164 -10.13 -1.80 -0.17
N ALA A 165 -10.42 -1.64 -1.46
CA ALA A 165 -10.04 -2.62 -2.47
C ALA A 165 -8.53 -2.81 -2.57
N ARG A 166 -7.78 -1.72 -2.73
CA ARG A 166 -6.32 -1.75 -2.93
C ARG A 166 -5.57 -2.19 -1.69
N GLY A 167 -6.02 -1.80 -0.50
CA GLY A 167 -5.41 -2.24 0.75
C GLY A 167 -5.77 -3.66 1.15
N SER A 168 -6.99 -4.11 0.83
CA SER A 168 -7.45 -5.45 1.20
C SER A 168 -6.86 -6.55 0.32
N LEU A 169 -6.62 -6.29 -0.95
CA LEU A 169 -6.07 -7.30 -1.86
C LEU A 169 -4.76 -7.90 -1.33
N PRO A 170 -3.72 -7.14 -0.94
CA PRO A 170 -2.49 -7.73 -0.42
C PRO A 170 -2.66 -8.45 0.92
N MET A 171 -3.56 -7.97 1.78
CA MET A 171 -3.71 -8.50 3.13
C MET A 171 -4.72 -9.62 3.26
N LEU A 172 -5.82 -9.58 2.50
CA LEU A 172 -6.93 -10.51 2.68
C LEU A 172 -7.10 -11.51 1.53
N ALA A 173 -6.66 -11.21 0.30
CA ALA A 173 -6.72 -12.18 -0.77
C ALA A 173 -5.87 -13.45 -0.47
N PRO A 174 -4.66 -13.34 0.11
CA PRO A 174 -3.90 -14.52 0.53
C PRO A 174 -4.63 -15.40 1.55
N LEU A 175 -5.42 -14.83 2.46
CA LEU A 175 -6.24 -15.60 3.40
C LEU A 175 -7.30 -16.45 2.68
N VAL A 176 -7.83 -15.96 1.55
CA VAL A 176 -8.83 -16.68 0.75
C VAL A 176 -8.18 -17.77 -0.08
N PHE A 177 -7.06 -17.50 -0.76
CA PHE A 177 -6.48 -18.38 -1.77
C PHE A 177 -5.38 -19.31 -1.22
N PHE A 178 -4.71 -18.92 -0.13
CA PHE A 178 -3.61 -19.66 0.52
C PHE A 178 -3.81 -19.78 2.04
N PRO A 179 -4.95 -20.33 2.50
CA PRO A 179 -5.32 -20.30 3.93
C PRO A 179 -4.34 -21.06 4.83
N SER A 180 -3.71 -22.13 4.36
CA SER A 180 -2.72 -22.90 5.11
C SER A 180 -1.45 -22.09 5.36
N GLU A 181 -0.87 -21.53 4.31
CA GLU A 181 0.34 -20.71 4.41
C GLU A 181 0.11 -19.43 5.19
N TYR A 182 -1.07 -18.81 5.03
CA TYR A 182 -1.44 -17.64 5.83
C TYR A 182 -1.57 -17.99 7.31
N ARG A 183 -2.16 -19.15 7.62
CA ARG A 183 -2.27 -19.67 8.98
C ARG A 183 -0.90 -19.91 9.60
N GLU A 184 0.02 -20.57 8.89
CA GLU A 184 1.38 -20.81 9.36
C GLU A 184 2.09 -19.51 9.75
N VAL A 185 2.00 -18.48 8.92
CA VAL A 185 2.58 -17.15 9.22
C VAL A 185 1.92 -16.50 10.43
N ALA A 186 0.60 -16.50 10.49
CA ALA A 186 -0.14 -15.91 11.60
C ALA A 186 0.18 -16.60 12.92
N GLU A 187 0.18 -17.92 12.96
CA GLU A 187 0.50 -18.73 14.12
C GLU A 187 1.96 -18.54 14.55
N ALA A 188 2.91 -18.49 13.62
CA ALA A 188 4.31 -18.25 13.91
C ALA A 188 4.52 -16.88 14.58
N VAL A 189 3.94 -15.81 13.99
CA VAL A 189 4.08 -14.45 14.52
C VAL A 189 3.42 -14.30 15.90
N ILE A 190 2.21 -14.85 16.08
CA ILE A 190 1.47 -14.80 17.34
C ILE A 190 2.22 -15.60 18.42
N SER A 191 2.71 -16.79 18.10
CA SER A 191 3.38 -17.69 19.07
C SER A 191 4.69 -17.11 19.60
N VAL A 192 5.48 -16.42 18.77
CA VAL A 192 6.75 -15.81 19.19
C VAL A 192 6.53 -14.75 20.27
N THR A 193 5.39 -14.06 20.26
CA THR A 193 5.08 -12.98 21.20
C THR A 193 4.14 -13.39 22.34
N ASP A 194 3.55 -14.59 22.29
CA ASP A 194 2.65 -15.12 23.32
C ASP A 194 3.40 -15.66 24.56
N VAL A 195 4.17 -14.78 25.20
CA VAL A 195 5.01 -15.12 26.37
C VAL A 195 4.16 -15.49 27.59
N PHE A 196 2.94 -15.00 27.67
CA PHE A 196 2.02 -15.21 28.80
C PHE A 196 1.02 -16.36 28.58
N GLY A 197 1.09 -17.06 27.43
CA GLY A 197 0.19 -18.18 27.14
C GLY A 197 -1.27 -17.75 26.97
N SER A 198 -1.48 -16.62 26.30
CA SER A 198 -2.80 -15.95 26.17
C SER A 198 -3.78 -16.69 25.26
N SER A 199 -3.45 -17.89 24.75
CA SER A 199 -4.25 -18.62 23.74
C SER A 199 -4.44 -17.80 22.43
N GLY A 200 -3.49 -16.92 22.12
CA GLY A 200 -3.57 -16.00 20.97
C GLY A 200 -3.82 -16.71 19.64
N VAL A 201 -3.20 -17.88 19.44
CA VAL A 201 -3.40 -18.70 18.23
C VAL A 201 -4.86 -19.16 18.09
N SER A 202 -5.48 -19.62 19.17
CA SER A 202 -6.89 -20.07 19.13
C SER A 202 -7.86 -18.92 18.88
N ALA A 203 -7.51 -17.71 19.34
CA ALA A 203 -8.35 -16.52 19.15
C ALA A 203 -8.50 -16.11 17.67
N VAL A 204 -7.54 -16.46 16.80
CA VAL A 204 -7.61 -16.16 15.36
C VAL A 204 -8.10 -17.34 14.51
N ALA A 205 -8.38 -18.49 15.12
CA ALA A 205 -8.77 -19.72 14.39
C ALA A 205 -10.03 -19.52 13.52
N PHE A 206 -10.99 -18.72 13.97
CA PHE A 206 -12.21 -18.41 13.24
C PHE A 206 -11.94 -17.78 11.86
N ALA A 207 -10.83 -17.05 11.69
CA ALA A 207 -10.48 -16.40 10.43
C ALA A 207 -10.22 -17.41 9.29
N PHE A 208 -9.90 -18.65 9.65
CA PHE A 208 -9.61 -19.72 8.70
C PHE A 208 -10.82 -20.60 8.38
N GLU A 209 -11.95 -20.37 9.03
CA GLU A 209 -13.19 -21.08 8.75
C GLU A 209 -13.71 -20.72 7.35
N PRO A 210 -14.29 -21.70 6.60
CA PRO A 210 -14.78 -21.48 5.24
C PRO A 210 -15.81 -20.35 5.14
N THR A 211 -16.66 -20.18 6.15
CA THR A 211 -17.68 -19.14 6.20
C THR A 211 -17.08 -17.74 6.32
N PHE A 212 -16.06 -17.57 7.17
CA PHE A 212 -15.35 -16.29 7.30
C PHE A 212 -14.58 -15.95 6.02
N ARG A 213 -13.89 -16.93 5.45
CA ARG A 213 -13.15 -16.74 4.18
C ARG A 213 -14.08 -16.39 3.02
N LEU A 214 -15.28 -16.99 2.97
CA LEU A 214 -16.31 -16.62 1.99
C LEU A 214 -16.77 -15.17 2.18
N ALA A 215 -17.00 -14.75 3.43
CA ALA A 215 -17.35 -13.36 3.72
C ALA A 215 -16.24 -12.39 3.28
N VAL A 216 -14.96 -12.72 3.51
CA VAL A 216 -13.81 -11.95 3.03
C VAL A 216 -13.78 -11.91 1.50
N ALA A 217 -14.00 -13.02 0.81
CA ALA A 217 -14.05 -13.07 -0.65
C ALA A 217 -15.15 -12.18 -1.22
N VAL A 218 -16.34 -12.20 -0.63
CA VAL A 218 -17.47 -11.33 -0.99
C VAL A 218 -17.11 -9.85 -0.75
N PHE A 219 -16.51 -9.54 0.40
CA PHE A 219 -16.06 -8.20 0.72
C PHE A 219 -15.06 -7.68 -0.34
N LEU A 220 -14.04 -8.48 -0.69
CA LEU A 220 -13.06 -8.14 -1.72
C LEU A 220 -13.73 -7.87 -3.08
N ALA A 221 -14.64 -8.75 -3.49
CA ALA A 221 -15.38 -8.60 -4.74
C ALA A 221 -16.22 -7.31 -4.75
N VAL A 222 -16.95 -7.04 -3.67
CA VAL A 222 -17.76 -5.82 -3.53
C VAL A 222 -16.89 -4.56 -3.55
N ALA A 223 -15.78 -4.55 -2.81
CA ALA A 223 -14.85 -3.42 -2.80
C ALA A 223 -14.27 -3.15 -4.19
N CYS A 224 -13.84 -4.19 -4.92
CA CYS A 224 -13.32 -4.05 -6.29
C CYS A 224 -14.40 -3.54 -7.26
N VAL A 225 -15.60 -4.11 -7.23
CA VAL A 225 -16.73 -3.67 -8.08
C VAL A 225 -17.11 -2.22 -7.79
N ALA A 226 -17.21 -1.86 -6.51
CA ALA A 226 -17.50 -0.48 -6.11
C ALA A 226 -16.42 0.49 -6.61
N THR A 227 -15.13 0.12 -6.49
CA THR A 227 -14.02 0.94 -7.01
C THR A 227 -14.15 1.16 -8.52
N VAL A 228 -14.36 0.11 -9.29
CA VAL A 228 -14.55 0.21 -10.76
C VAL A 228 -15.77 1.07 -11.11
N TYR A 229 -16.87 0.90 -10.36
CA TYR A 229 -18.10 1.68 -10.56
C TYR A 229 -17.87 3.19 -10.33
N PHE A 230 -17.18 3.56 -9.26
CA PHE A 230 -16.95 4.97 -8.92
C PHE A 230 -15.83 5.61 -9.78
N SER A 231 -14.77 4.88 -10.10
CA SER A 231 -13.64 5.41 -10.89
C SER A 231 -13.97 5.52 -12.37
N ARG A 232 -14.85 4.65 -12.88
CA ARG A 232 -15.18 4.52 -14.31
C ARG A 232 -13.95 4.42 -15.22
N SER A 233 -12.82 3.98 -14.66
CA SER A 233 -11.53 3.90 -15.30
C SER A 233 -11.19 2.46 -15.68
N SER A 234 -10.90 2.22 -16.96
CA SER A 234 -10.41 0.92 -17.43
C SER A 234 -9.02 0.58 -16.86
N PHE A 235 -8.20 1.60 -16.59
CA PHE A 235 -6.91 1.40 -15.93
C PHE A 235 -7.08 0.90 -14.51
N GLU A 236 -8.01 1.49 -13.74
CA GLU A 236 -8.33 1.05 -12.38
C GLU A 236 -8.83 -0.40 -12.37
N ALA A 237 -9.74 -0.74 -13.28
CA ALA A 237 -10.23 -2.10 -13.43
C ALA A 237 -9.11 -3.09 -13.78
N GLY A 238 -8.21 -2.71 -14.69
CA GLY A 238 -7.05 -3.50 -15.09
C GLY A 238 -6.07 -3.74 -13.94
N GLU A 239 -5.79 -2.72 -13.14
CA GLU A 239 -4.92 -2.83 -11.96
C GLU A 239 -5.51 -3.72 -10.87
N LEU A 240 -6.80 -3.55 -10.55
CA LEU A 240 -7.48 -4.41 -9.58
C LEU A 240 -7.52 -5.87 -10.04
N LEU A 241 -7.75 -6.11 -11.33
CA LEU A 241 -7.68 -7.46 -11.90
C LEU A 241 -6.27 -8.04 -11.79
N LEU A 242 -5.24 -7.28 -12.16
CA LEU A 242 -3.83 -7.71 -12.06
C LEU A 242 -3.47 -8.04 -10.61
N LEU A 243 -3.79 -7.16 -9.66
CA LEU A 243 -3.53 -7.39 -8.23
C LEU A 243 -4.31 -8.60 -7.70
N GLY A 244 -5.59 -8.73 -8.07
CA GLY A 244 -6.42 -9.86 -7.66
C GLY A 244 -5.85 -11.20 -8.16
N VAL A 245 -5.48 -11.29 -9.44
CA VAL A 245 -4.85 -12.49 -10.02
C VAL A 245 -3.48 -12.74 -9.40
N TYR A 246 -2.70 -11.69 -9.17
CA TYR A 246 -1.38 -11.78 -8.56
C TYR A 246 -1.44 -12.38 -7.15
N PHE A 247 -2.27 -11.84 -6.26
CA PHE A 247 -2.42 -12.34 -4.89
C PHE A 247 -3.17 -13.68 -4.80
N ALA A 248 -3.90 -14.08 -5.84
CA ALA A 248 -4.49 -15.41 -5.95
C ALA A 248 -3.52 -16.47 -6.50
N SER A 249 -2.39 -16.07 -7.12
CA SER A 249 -1.47 -16.97 -7.82
C SER A 249 -0.14 -17.13 -7.12
N VAL A 250 0.35 -16.10 -6.43
CA VAL A 250 1.67 -16.05 -5.80
C VAL A 250 1.55 -16.31 -4.30
N PRO A 251 2.35 -17.22 -3.71
CA PRO A 251 2.32 -17.51 -2.27
C PRO A 251 2.52 -16.25 -1.39
N PRO A 252 1.86 -16.18 -0.22
CA PRO A 252 1.68 -14.94 0.54
C PRO A 252 2.96 -14.13 0.81
N ILE A 253 3.99 -14.76 1.38
CA ILE A 253 5.23 -14.06 1.76
C ILE A 253 6.00 -13.56 0.52
N LEU A 254 6.05 -14.37 -0.53
CA LEU A 254 6.63 -13.96 -1.81
C LEU A 254 5.82 -12.82 -2.44
N ALA A 255 4.49 -12.95 -2.43
CA ALA A 255 3.59 -11.93 -2.98
C ALA A 255 3.77 -10.59 -2.28
N ILE A 256 3.79 -10.57 -0.96
CA ILE A 256 3.98 -9.34 -0.17
C ILE A 256 5.35 -8.73 -0.46
N GLY A 257 6.42 -9.53 -0.48
CA GLY A 257 7.77 -9.06 -0.73
C GLY A 257 7.91 -8.38 -2.11
N PHE A 258 7.50 -9.05 -3.17
CA PHE A 258 7.56 -8.50 -4.53
C PHE A 258 6.61 -7.31 -4.73
N TYR A 259 5.37 -7.38 -4.19
CA TYR A 259 4.43 -6.27 -4.24
C TYR A 259 5.00 -5.01 -3.57
N PHE A 260 5.59 -5.16 -2.39
CA PHE A 260 6.19 -4.04 -1.70
C PHE A 260 7.35 -3.42 -2.50
N CYS A 261 8.25 -4.24 -3.06
CA CYS A 261 9.38 -3.76 -3.86
C CYS A 261 8.95 -3.05 -5.15
N PHE A 262 8.08 -3.69 -5.94
CA PHE A 262 7.86 -3.30 -7.33
C PHE A 262 6.54 -2.57 -7.57
N TRP A 263 5.67 -2.51 -6.57
CA TRP A 263 4.39 -1.81 -6.67
C TRP A 263 4.27 -0.70 -5.65
N HIS A 264 4.12 -1.04 -4.38
CA HIS A 264 3.76 -0.08 -3.34
C HIS A 264 4.86 0.98 -3.12
N SER A 265 6.08 0.55 -2.82
CA SER A 265 7.19 1.46 -2.50
C SER A 265 7.59 2.34 -3.68
N THR A 266 7.72 1.74 -4.87
CA THR A 266 8.10 2.50 -6.08
C THR A 266 7.06 3.54 -6.46
N ARG A 267 5.76 3.23 -6.35
CA ARG A 267 4.67 4.17 -6.62
C ARG A 267 4.55 5.26 -5.57
N HIS A 268 4.80 4.92 -4.32
CA HIS A 268 4.84 5.91 -3.24
C HIS A 268 5.97 6.93 -3.48
N ILE A 269 7.19 6.46 -3.78
CA ILE A 269 8.32 7.33 -4.12
C ILE A 269 8.01 8.16 -5.36
N ALA A 270 7.49 7.55 -6.42
CA ALA A 270 7.10 8.27 -7.64
C ALA A 270 6.08 9.38 -7.37
N ARG A 271 5.11 9.13 -6.51
CA ARG A 271 4.15 10.14 -6.09
C ARG A 271 4.82 11.30 -5.34
N LEU A 272 5.72 11.02 -4.40
CA LEU A 272 6.45 12.06 -3.66
C LEU A 272 7.29 12.92 -4.61
N LEU A 273 7.99 12.30 -5.56
CA LEU A 273 8.76 12.99 -6.59
C LEU A 273 7.87 13.85 -7.49
N ALA A 274 6.68 13.37 -7.83
CA ALA A 274 5.73 14.10 -8.66
C ALA A 274 5.15 15.34 -7.97
N LEU A 275 5.00 15.29 -6.63
CA LEU A 275 4.43 16.37 -5.84
C LEU A 275 5.45 17.45 -5.44
N ASP A 276 6.75 17.15 -5.48
CA ASP A 276 7.81 18.15 -5.23
C ASP A 276 8.10 18.91 -6.53
N PRO A 277 7.89 20.23 -6.58
CA PRO A 277 8.06 21.00 -7.83
C PRO A 277 9.49 20.89 -8.42
N VAL A 278 10.50 20.89 -7.58
CA VAL A 278 11.92 20.81 -8.03
C VAL A 278 12.25 19.40 -8.53
N ALA A 279 11.75 18.35 -7.86
CA ALA A 279 11.95 16.99 -8.34
C ALA A 279 11.19 16.73 -9.64
N SER A 280 9.97 17.25 -9.77
CA SER A 280 9.16 17.16 -10.98
C SER A 280 9.88 17.80 -12.19
N GLU A 281 10.42 19.02 -12.04
CA GLU A 281 11.18 19.70 -13.09
C GLU A 281 12.46 18.91 -13.48
N ARG A 282 13.17 18.34 -12.51
CA ARG A 282 14.35 17.49 -12.77
C ARG A 282 13.99 16.22 -13.55
N ILE A 283 12.87 15.58 -13.20
CA ILE A 283 12.37 14.40 -13.93
C ILE A 283 12.08 14.77 -15.39
N GLU A 284 11.44 15.90 -15.64
CA GLU A 284 11.16 16.37 -16.99
C GLU A 284 12.42 16.69 -17.80
N SER A 285 13.44 17.26 -17.16
CA SER A 285 14.73 17.53 -17.79
C SER A 285 15.61 16.29 -17.97
N GLY A 286 15.18 15.10 -17.49
CA GLY A 286 15.93 13.84 -17.60
C GLY A 286 16.91 13.58 -16.46
N ASP A 287 16.97 14.45 -15.44
CA ASP A 287 17.81 14.26 -14.24
C ASP A 287 17.05 13.46 -13.15
N ALA A 288 16.72 12.21 -13.46
CA ALA A 288 16.02 11.32 -12.52
C ALA A 288 16.85 11.03 -11.25
N SER A 289 18.18 10.96 -11.37
CA SER A 289 19.08 10.75 -10.22
C SER A 289 19.06 11.94 -9.27
N GLY A 290 19.18 13.16 -9.79
CA GLY A 290 19.08 14.37 -8.99
C GLY A 290 17.73 14.58 -8.33
N ALA A 291 16.64 14.15 -9.00
CA ALA A 291 15.31 14.13 -8.40
C ALA A 291 15.24 13.15 -7.22
N PHE A 292 15.74 11.93 -7.39
CA PHE A 292 15.73 10.89 -6.35
C PHE A 292 16.56 11.30 -5.12
N PHE A 293 17.79 11.77 -5.33
CA PHE A 293 18.68 12.20 -4.23
C PHE A 293 18.19 13.44 -3.46
N ARG A 294 17.14 14.11 -3.94
CA ARG A 294 16.46 15.14 -3.16
C ARG A 294 15.69 14.57 -1.96
N PHE A 295 15.28 13.30 -2.02
CA PHE A 295 14.49 12.62 -0.98
C PHE A 295 15.28 11.58 -0.18
N VAL A 296 16.50 11.27 -0.58
CA VAL A 296 17.41 10.36 0.12
C VAL A 296 18.63 11.14 0.62
#